data_5a3c5d1c6c808d890035bd3aa866bbb6
#
_entry.id   5a3c5d1c6c808d890035bd3aa866bbb6
#
_cell.length_a   1.000
_cell.length_b   1.000
_cell.length_c   1.000
_cell.angle_alpha   90.00
_cell.angle_beta   90.00
_cell.angle_gamma   90.00
#
_symmetry.space_group_name_H-M   'P 1'
#
loop_
_entity.id
_entity.type
_entity.pdbx_description
1 polymer ?
#
loop_
_entity_poly.entity_id
_entity_poly.type
_entity_poly.pdbx_seq_one_letter_code
_entity_poly.pdbx_strand_id
1 'polypeptide(L)'
;MRFYEFEAKQVLGKVGVPMPKRTFAHTPEEAEAAAAEIGAAVVLKSQVLTGGRMKAGGVLFADTPAEAKTHAATILGLTINGQEPAGVLVEERRKVVQEYYAAVTWDGRAKQPVIVFSDMGGIDIEEVAETHPEHVSRTNFSSLRPFSDYTAKVAVSSTGVTGNDLAPLTRIVAALARVFLQYDLTLAEINPIGKLDDGTFIALDSHMDMEEEARGMQRALLKELAIPDEDTRQARPPTPFEIEGAKVDSADTRGVAGRVVEFDGDIGLVIGAGGGSLTLFDAVRGAGGSPANYCEIGGNPSVTKASALTRLVLSKPGVKKIAVMMNVVSNTRADMMARGVIKGCIEAGRVPADTIAIFRIPGSWEEEAVKLLQKYGVEYVDRTVSMHEAAARAVAKIGN
;
A
#
# COMPACT_ATOMS: atom_id res chain seq x y z
N MET A 1 1.31 3.86 3.89
CA MET A 1 2.66 4.41 3.65
C MET A 1 3.71 3.40 4.09
N ARG A 2 4.69 3.10 3.23
CA ARG A 2 5.76 2.12 3.53
C ARG A 2 6.99 2.81 4.13
N PHE A 3 7.62 2.20 5.13
CA PHE A 3 8.89 2.64 5.67
C PHE A 3 10.07 1.91 4.99
N TYR A 4 11.22 2.59 4.88
CA TYR A 4 12.48 1.90 4.66
C TYR A 4 12.86 1.08 5.89
N GLU A 5 13.70 0.06 5.72
CA GLU A 5 14.14 -0.79 6.84
C GLU A 5 14.83 0.03 7.94
N PHE A 6 15.67 1.00 7.57
CA PHE A 6 16.37 1.82 8.57
C PHE A 6 15.40 2.67 9.41
N GLU A 7 14.30 3.16 8.84
CA GLU A 7 13.26 3.91 9.54
C GLU A 7 12.43 2.98 10.45
N ALA A 8 12.03 1.82 9.94
CA ALA A 8 11.34 0.80 10.74
C ALA A 8 12.19 0.39 11.96
N LYS A 9 13.51 0.22 11.78
CA LYS A 9 14.45 -0.06 12.86
C LYS A 9 14.61 1.12 13.83
N GLN A 10 14.50 2.37 13.40
CA GLN A 10 14.45 3.50 14.33
C GLN A 10 13.21 3.43 15.22
N VAL A 11 12.05 3.10 14.66
CA VAL A 11 10.80 2.94 15.41
C VAL A 11 10.93 1.79 16.43
N LEU A 12 11.44 0.64 16.02
CA LEU A 12 11.68 -0.51 16.93
C LEU A 12 12.66 -0.18 18.05
N GLY A 13 13.70 0.60 17.76
CA GLY A 13 14.68 1.04 18.74
C GLY A 13 14.09 1.85 19.88
N LYS A 14 13.08 2.69 19.60
CA LYS A 14 12.37 3.47 20.62
C LYS A 14 11.63 2.63 21.67
N VAL A 15 11.22 1.44 21.30
CA VAL A 15 10.53 0.50 22.20
C VAL A 15 11.46 -0.58 22.75
N GLY A 16 12.77 -0.42 22.55
CA GLY A 16 13.80 -1.27 23.15
C GLY A 16 13.96 -2.65 22.49
N VAL A 17 13.53 -2.81 21.23
CA VAL A 17 13.85 -4.03 20.48
C VAL A 17 15.35 -4.05 20.18
N PRO A 18 16.09 -5.10 20.59
CA PRO A 18 17.52 -5.20 20.35
C PRO A 18 17.82 -5.33 18.84
N MET A 19 18.88 -4.67 18.40
CA MET A 19 19.32 -4.67 17.00
C MET A 19 20.85 -4.58 16.90
N PRO A 20 21.44 -4.97 15.77
CA PRO A 20 22.86 -4.74 15.52
C PRO A 20 23.22 -3.24 15.54
N LYS A 21 24.49 -2.92 15.78
CA LYS A 21 25.02 -1.58 15.49
C LYS A 21 24.79 -1.29 14.00
N ARG A 22 24.35 -0.09 13.68
CA ARG A 22 23.97 0.24 12.31
C ARG A 22 24.07 1.73 12.00
N THR A 23 24.33 2.04 10.76
CA THR A 23 24.35 3.41 10.23
C THR A 23 23.77 3.42 8.82
N PHE A 24 22.90 4.38 8.50
CA PHE A 24 22.40 4.60 7.16
C PHE A 24 23.38 5.50 6.40
N ALA A 25 23.74 5.11 5.18
CA ALA A 25 24.70 5.78 4.33
C ALA A 25 24.08 6.12 2.97
N HIS A 26 24.29 7.35 2.49
CA HIS A 26 23.86 7.81 1.17
C HIS A 26 24.93 7.63 0.10
N THR A 27 26.20 7.55 0.51
CA THR A 27 27.34 7.45 -0.40
C THR A 27 28.24 6.28 -0.04
N PRO A 28 29.07 5.79 -0.98
CA PRO A 28 30.05 4.75 -0.69
C PRO A 28 31.06 5.16 0.40
N GLU A 29 31.44 6.47 0.46
CA GLU A 29 32.35 7.02 1.44
C GLU A 29 31.74 6.98 2.86
N GLU A 30 30.46 7.32 2.97
CA GLU A 30 29.73 7.21 4.25
C GLU A 30 29.62 5.75 4.70
N ALA A 31 29.42 4.81 3.77
CA ALA A 31 29.38 3.38 4.09
C ALA A 31 30.75 2.84 4.57
N GLU A 32 31.85 3.29 3.99
CA GLU A 32 33.22 3.00 4.45
C GLU A 32 33.44 3.50 5.86
N ALA A 33 33.06 4.76 6.13
CA ALA A 33 33.17 5.35 7.46
C ALA A 33 32.32 4.62 8.51
N ALA A 34 31.08 4.28 8.16
CA ALA A 34 30.18 3.50 9.01
C ALA A 34 30.74 2.12 9.36
N ALA A 35 31.32 1.41 8.40
CA ALA A 35 31.96 0.12 8.62
C ALA A 35 33.20 0.24 9.53
N ALA A 36 33.99 1.31 9.35
CA ALA A 36 35.13 1.59 10.21
C ALA A 36 34.72 1.91 11.66
N GLU A 37 33.63 2.66 11.85
CA GLU A 37 33.06 2.98 13.17
C GLU A 37 32.48 1.74 13.86
N ILE A 38 31.80 0.87 13.13
CA ILE A 38 31.28 -0.41 13.66
C ILE A 38 32.43 -1.29 14.14
N GLY A 39 33.58 -1.30 13.45
CA GLY A 39 34.79 -1.99 13.85
C GLY A 39 34.72 -3.52 13.78
N ALA A 40 33.81 -4.07 13.00
CA ALA A 40 33.57 -5.49 12.78
C ALA A 40 33.14 -5.74 11.33
N ALA A 41 33.05 -7.00 10.93
CA ALA A 41 32.42 -7.37 9.65
C ALA A 41 30.98 -6.85 9.60
N VAL A 42 30.55 -6.37 8.42
CA VAL A 42 29.26 -5.72 8.23
C VAL A 42 28.44 -6.41 7.13
N VAL A 43 27.15 -6.21 7.18
CA VAL A 43 26.20 -6.46 6.09
C VAL A 43 25.68 -5.13 5.56
N LEU A 44 25.67 -4.97 4.25
CA LEU A 44 25.15 -3.81 3.53
C LEU A 44 23.82 -4.18 2.88
N LYS A 45 22.79 -3.38 3.13
CA LYS A 45 21.43 -3.65 2.64
C LYS A 45 20.89 -2.45 1.89
N SER A 46 20.48 -2.67 0.64
CA SER A 46 19.78 -1.65 -0.15
C SER A 46 18.52 -1.16 0.55
N GLN A 47 18.27 0.14 0.50
CA GLN A 47 17.05 0.74 1.07
C GLN A 47 16.10 1.09 -0.06
N VAL A 48 15.15 0.18 -0.31
CA VAL A 48 14.07 0.27 -1.30
C VAL A 48 12.73 -0.08 -0.66
N LEU A 49 11.64 0.43 -1.21
CA LEU A 49 10.28 0.18 -0.70
C LEU A 49 9.63 -1.07 -1.32
N THR A 50 10.44 -2.02 -1.77
CA THR A 50 9.99 -3.27 -2.41
C THR A 50 10.72 -4.47 -1.82
N GLY A 51 10.11 -5.65 -1.95
CA GLY A 51 10.74 -6.92 -1.56
C GLY A 51 11.76 -7.44 -2.58
N GLY A 52 12.38 -8.60 -2.27
CA GLY A 52 13.28 -9.30 -3.19
C GLY A 52 14.71 -8.76 -3.24
N ARG A 53 15.10 -7.90 -2.29
CA ARG A 53 16.44 -7.27 -2.23
C ARG A 53 17.59 -8.26 -2.33
N MET A 54 17.53 -9.37 -1.59
CA MET A 54 18.59 -10.39 -1.58
C MET A 54 18.76 -11.04 -2.96
N LYS A 55 17.64 -11.42 -3.62
CA LYS A 55 17.67 -12.03 -4.96
C LYS A 55 18.19 -11.07 -6.04
N ALA A 56 18.00 -9.77 -5.82
CA ALA A 56 18.46 -8.71 -6.73
C ALA A 56 19.91 -8.24 -6.46
N GLY A 57 20.63 -8.87 -5.52
CA GLY A 57 22.00 -8.45 -5.16
C GLY A 57 22.06 -7.23 -4.23
N GLY A 58 20.94 -6.83 -3.66
CA GLY A 58 20.85 -5.67 -2.77
C GLY A 58 21.29 -5.92 -1.32
N VAL A 59 21.85 -7.10 -1.02
CA VAL A 59 22.42 -7.45 0.28
C VAL A 59 23.79 -8.07 0.07
N LEU A 60 24.84 -7.41 0.58
CA LEU A 60 26.23 -7.84 0.44
C LEU A 60 26.93 -7.82 1.78
N PHE A 61 27.95 -8.65 1.95
CA PHE A 61 28.74 -8.78 3.17
C PHE A 61 30.14 -8.22 2.94
N ALA A 62 30.68 -7.49 3.90
CA ALA A 62 32.04 -6.93 3.85
C ALA A 62 32.79 -7.24 5.15
N ASP A 63 34.03 -7.67 5.01
CA ASP A 63 34.90 -7.93 6.16
C ASP A 63 35.82 -6.73 6.47
N THR A 64 35.92 -5.80 5.52
CA THR A 64 36.73 -4.56 5.65
C THR A 64 35.94 -3.31 5.24
N PRO A 65 36.31 -2.10 5.76
CA PRO A 65 35.69 -0.85 5.32
C PRO A 65 35.84 -0.59 3.81
N ALA A 66 36.98 -0.95 3.20
CA ALA A 66 37.21 -0.78 1.77
C ALA A 66 36.27 -1.66 0.91
N GLU A 67 36.01 -2.89 1.34
CA GLU A 67 34.99 -3.75 0.72
C GLU A 67 33.59 -3.15 0.90
N ALA A 68 33.27 -2.61 2.09
CA ALA A 68 31.98 -1.96 2.33
C ALA A 68 31.74 -0.79 1.37
N LYS A 69 32.78 0.04 1.09
CA LYS A 69 32.73 1.10 0.08
C LYS A 69 32.40 0.55 -1.32
N THR A 70 33.11 -0.48 -1.73
CA THR A 70 32.92 -1.10 -3.06
C THR A 70 31.53 -1.70 -3.20
N HIS A 71 31.06 -2.38 -2.16
CA HIS A 71 29.72 -2.98 -2.14
C HIS A 71 28.62 -1.93 -2.09
N ALA A 72 28.81 -0.84 -1.35
CA ALA A 72 27.86 0.28 -1.33
C ALA A 72 27.73 0.92 -2.72
N ALA A 73 28.84 1.14 -3.43
CA ALA A 73 28.79 1.63 -4.81
C ALA A 73 28.02 0.69 -5.75
N THR A 74 28.22 -0.62 -5.59
CA THR A 74 27.46 -1.63 -6.34
C THR A 74 25.96 -1.56 -6.03
N ILE A 75 25.58 -1.55 -4.74
CA ILE A 75 24.18 -1.52 -4.31
C ILE A 75 23.47 -0.24 -4.78
N LEU A 76 24.12 0.92 -4.67
CA LEU A 76 23.56 2.22 -5.08
C LEU A 76 23.31 2.31 -6.60
N GLY A 77 24.02 1.51 -7.40
CA GLY A 77 23.81 1.41 -8.84
C GLY A 77 22.72 0.42 -9.27
N LEU A 78 22.06 -0.28 -8.33
CA LEU A 78 21.03 -1.27 -8.67
C LEU A 78 19.69 -0.60 -8.98
N THR A 79 18.90 -1.28 -9.80
CA THR A 79 17.45 -1.03 -9.91
C THR A 79 16.72 -2.31 -9.46
N ILE A 80 16.01 -2.23 -8.36
CA ILE A 80 15.30 -3.36 -7.74
C ILE A 80 13.79 -3.16 -7.92
N ASN A 81 13.16 -3.98 -8.75
CA ASN A 81 11.74 -3.87 -9.09
C ASN A 81 11.33 -2.44 -9.52
N GLY A 82 12.17 -1.79 -10.34
CA GLY A 82 11.93 -0.44 -10.84
C GLY A 82 12.25 0.69 -9.85
N GLN A 83 12.85 0.38 -8.69
CA GLN A 83 13.25 1.37 -7.69
C GLN A 83 14.77 1.44 -7.56
N GLU A 84 15.30 2.64 -7.48
CA GLU A 84 16.69 2.91 -7.12
C GLU A 84 16.81 2.96 -5.59
N PRO A 85 17.86 2.42 -4.98
CA PRO A 85 18.09 2.51 -3.55
C PRO A 85 18.23 3.96 -3.08
N ALA A 86 17.47 4.35 -2.04
CA ALA A 86 17.60 5.65 -1.39
C ALA A 86 18.92 5.78 -0.61
N GLY A 87 19.58 4.66 -0.36
CA GLY A 87 20.83 4.56 0.36
C GLY A 87 21.12 3.10 0.73
N VAL A 88 22.11 2.93 1.58
CA VAL A 88 22.57 1.62 2.08
C VAL A 88 22.54 1.62 3.61
N LEU A 89 21.90 0.63 4.21
CA LEU A 89 22.00 0.37 5.63
C LEU A 89 23.21 -0.53 5.90
N VAL A 90 24.19 -0.01 6.64
CA VAL A 90 25.38 -0.74 7.06
C VAL A 90 25.16 -1.24 8.48
N GLU A 91 25.19 -2.55 8.69
CA GLU A 91 24.94 -3.18 9.99
C GLU A 91 26.04 -4.14 10.39
N GLU A 92 26.34 -4.22 11.70
CA GLU A 92 27.26 -5.21 12.27
C GLU A 92 26.77 -6.62 11.92
N ARG A 93 27.63 -7.41 11.28
CA ARG A 93 27.35 -8.83 11.01
C ARG A 93 27.43 -9.62 12.32
N ARG A 94 26.36 -10.31 12.67
CA ARG A 94 26.28 -11.13 13.88
C ARG A 94 26.14 -12.62 13.51
N LYS A 95 26.66 -13.47 14.38
CA LYS A 95 26.53 -14.92 14.21
C LYS A 95 25.19 -15.38 14.75
N VAL A 96 24.28 -15.75 13.85
CA VAL A 96 22.93 -16.25 14.14
C VAL A 96 22.95 -17.78 14.20
N VAL A 97 22.35 -18.34 15.24
CA VAL A 97 22.24 -19.78 15.44
C VAL A 97 20.83 -20.32 15.20
N GLN A 98 19.82 -19.44 15.28
CA GLN A 98 18.42 -19.75 14.97
C GLN A 98 17.69 -18.49 14.58
N GLU A 99 16.73 -18.60 13.67
CA GLU A 99 15.92 -17.50 13.16
C GLU A 99 14.45 -17.73 13.50
N TYR A 100 13.75 -16.65 13.86
CA TYR A 100 12.33 -16.61 14.17
C TYR A 100 11.65 -15.53 13.33
N TYR A 101 10.35 -15.68 13.17
CA TYR A 101 9.49 -14.72 12.49
C TYR A 101 8.48 -14.12 13.46
N ALA A 102 8.23 -12.82 13.35
CA ALA A 102 7.15 -12.17 14.06
C ALA A 102 6.54 -11.06 13.18
N ALA A 103 5.22 -11.07 13.05
CA ALA A 103 4.50 -9.98 12.43
C ALA A 103 3.20 -9.66 13.17
N VAL A 104 2.74 -8.42 13.00
CA VAL A 104 1.41 -7.97 13.40
C VAL A 104 0.76 -7.33 12.20
N THR A 105 -0.44 -7.78 11.87
CA THR A 105 -1.25 -7.27 10.76
C THR A 105 -2.73 -7.34 11.11
N TRP A 106 -3.61 -6.97 10.19
CA TRP A 106 -5.06 -7.04 10.36
C TRP A 106 -5.63 -8.35 9.81
N ASP A 107 -6.40 -9.06 10.62
CA ASP A 107 -7.21 -10.21 10.17
C ASP A 107 -8.55 -9.71 9.67
N GLY A 108 -8.76 -9.72 8.35
CA GLY A 108 -9.98 -9.26 7.70
C GLY A 108 -11.23 -10.11 8.03
N ARG A 109 -11.06 -11.37 8.46
CA ARG A 109 -12.18 -12.25 8.87
C ARG A 109 -12.58 -11.97 10.32
N ALA A 110 -11.61 -11.95 11.23
CA ALA A 110 -11.85 -11.65 12.65
C ALA A 110 -12.10 -10.16 12.88
N LYS A 111 -11.72 -9.27 11.94
CA LYS A 111 -11.75 -7.80 12.08
C LYS A 111 -10.99 -7.32 13.32
N GLN A 112 -9.86 -7.94 13.56
CA GLN A 112 -8.99 -7.68 14.69
C GLN A 112 -7.53 -7.72 14.23
N PRO A 113 -6.61 -7.06 14.95
CA PRO A 113 -5.18 -7.32 14.76
C PRO A 113 -4.86 -8.78 15.10
N VAL A 114 -3.87 -9.33 14.41
CA VAL A 114 -3.36 -10.67 14.61
C VAL A 114 -1.84 -10.65 14.72
N ILE A 115 -1.32 -11.30 15.74
CA ILE A 115 0.09 -11.66 15.82
C ILE A 115 0.27 -12.96 15.03
N VAL A 116 1.23 -12.96 14.11
CA VAL A 116 1.74 -14.16 13.45
C VAL A 116 3.16 -14.37 13.96
N PHE A 117 3.44 -15.54 14.54
CA PHE A 117 4.75 -15.89 15.04
C PHE A 117 5.15 -17.28 14.55
N SER A 118 6.44 -17.44 14.19
CA SER A 118 7.01 -18.72 13.82
C SER A 118 8.40 -18.89 14.45
N ASP A 119 8.73 -20.12 14.84
CA ASP A 119 10.07 -20.52 15.24
C ASP A 119 10.96 -20.90 14.04
N MET A 120 10.44 -20.68 12.81
CA MET A 120 11.15 -20.73 11.53
C MET A 120 11.12 -19.33 10.89
N GLY A 121 12.26 -18.64 10.92
CA GLY A 121 12.43 -17.31 10.34
C GLY A 121 13.32 -17.33 9.10
N GLY A 122 13.49 -16.14 8.48
CA GLY A 122 14.37 -15.96 7.31
C GLY A 122 13.84 -16.54 5.99
N ILE A 123 12.65 -17.09 5.99
CA ILE A 123 11.95 -17.67 4.83
C ILE A 123 10.55 -17.07 4.69
N ASP A 124 9.88 -17.38 3.59
CA ASP A 124 8.51 -16.92 3.34
C ASP A 124 7.54 -17.58 4.32
N ILE A 125 6.86 -16.76 5.11
CA ILE A 125 5.92 -17.24 6.15
C ILE A 125 4.71 -17.95 5.54
N GLU A 126 4.32 -17.63 4.31
CA GLU A 126 3.24 -18.29 3.61
C GLU A 126 3.63 -19.73 3.26
N GLU A 127 4.87 -19.93 2.80
CA GLU A 127 5.43 -21.26 2.56
C GLU A 127 5.51 -22.08 3.85
N VAL A 128 5.95 -21.48 4.97
CA VAL A 128 5.97 -22.15 6.27
C VAL A 128 4.56 -22.54 6.71
N ALA A 129 3.59 -21.64 6.56
CA ALA A 129 2.20 -21.90 6.96
C ALA A 129 1.53 -23.03 6.14
N GLU A 130 1.95 -23.23 4.89
CA GLU A 130 1.46 -24.32 4.03
C GLU A 130 2.16 -25.66 4.33
N THR A 131 3.48 -25.64 4.51
CA THR A 131 4.29 -26.86 4.64
C THR A 131 4.50 -27.32 6.08
N HIS A 132 4.53 -26.37 7.02
CA HIS A 132 4.82 -26.59 8.44
C HIS A 132 3.87 -25.79 9.35
N PRO A 133 2.55 -25.99 9.25
CA PRO A 133 1.56 -25.19 10.01
C PRO A 133 1.72 -25.28 11.53
N GLU A 134 2.31 -26.34 12.06
CA GLU A 134 2.61 -26.53 13.49
C GLU A 134 3.67 -25.54 14.00
N HIS A 135 4.50 -25.00 13.11
CA HIS A 135 5.51 -23.98 13.41
C HIS A 135 4.98 -22.54 13.32
N VAL A 136 3.70 -22.35 12.98
CA VAL A 136 3.09 -21.01 12.84
C VAL A 136 1.96 -20.85 13.85
N SER A 137 2.03 -19.82 14.68
CA SER A 137 0.93 -19.41 15.54
C SER A 137 0.25 -18.15 15.03
N ARG A 138 -1.08 -18.07 15.18
CA ARG A 138 -1.89 -16.90 14.89
C ARG A 138 -2.74 -16.56 16.12
N THR A 139 -2.54 -15.38 16.69
CA THR A 139 -3.23 -14.96 17.92
C THR A 139 -3.85 -13.59 17.73
N ASN A 140 -5.18 -13.53 17.64
CA ASN A 140 -5.91 -12.27 17.55
C ASN A 140 -5.95 -11.54 18.89
N PHE A 141 -6.02 -10.20 18.85
CA PHE A 141 -6.15 -9.37 20.04
C PHE A 141 -7.01 -8.12 19.77
N SER A 142 -7.44 -7.46 20.83
CA SER A 142 -8.30 -6.27 20.72
C SER A 142 -7.47 -5.02 20.48
N SER A 143 -7.85 -4.20 19.49
CA SER A 143 -7.33 -2.85 19.30
C SER A 143 -7.96 -1.81 20.24
N LEU A 144 -9.05 -2.18 20.96
CA LEU A 144 -9.79 -1.30 21.85
C LEU A 144 -9.33 -1.36 23.32
N ARG A 145 -8.38 -2.22 23.62
CA ARG A 145 -7.82 -2.42 24.97
C ARG A 145 -6.30 -2.29 24.93
N PRO A 146 -5.67 -1.86 26.04
CA PRO A 146 -4.22 -1.92 26.14
C PRO A 146 -3.71 -3.33 25.84
N PHE A 147 -2.65 -3.42 25.04
CA PHE A 147 -2.06 -4.71 24.68
C PHE A 147 -1.47 -5.40 25.91
N SER A 148 -1.75 -6.69 26.04
CA SER A 148 -1.25 -7.54 27.12
C SER A 148 -0.07 -8.38 26.67
N ASP A 149 1.04 -8.37 27.43
CA ASP A 149 2.21 -9.23 27.17
C ASP A 149 1.87 -10.71 27.24
N TYR A 150 0.82 -11.07 27.98
CA TYR A 150 0.31 -12.44 28.02
C TYR A 150 -0.14 -12.92 26.63
N THR A 151 -0.74 -12.04 25.81
CA THR A 151 -1.12 -12.38 24.44
C THR A 151 0.10 -12.72 23.58
N ALA A 152 1.15 -11.90 23.67
CA ALA A 152 2.43 -12.19 22.99
C ALA A 152 3.05 -13.50 23.49
N LYS A 153 3.01 -13.76 24.81
CA LYS A 153 3.48 -15.01 25.40
C LYS A 153 2.74 -16.23 24.84
N VAL A 154 1.42 -16.15 24.73
CA VAL A 154 0.60 -17.21 24.13
C VAL A 154 1.02 -17.44 22.69
N ALA A 155 1.16 -16.39 21.87
CA ALA A 155 1.58 -16.53 20.49
C ALA A 155 2.92 -17.24 20.35
N VAL A 156 3.93 -16.83 21.15
CA VAL A 156 5.27 -17.42 21.11
C VAL A 156 5.27 -18.87 21.64
N SER A 157 4.58 -19.14 22.74
CA SER A 157 4.59 -20.49 23.34
C SER A 157 3.81 -21.52 22.52
N SER A 158 2.88 -21.09 21.67
CA SER A 158 2.07 -21.99 20.82
C SER A 158 2.88 -22.70 19.73
N THR A 159 4.09 -22.21 19.40
CA THR A 159 5.03 -22.88 18.47
C THR A 159 6.03 -23.81 19.21
N GLY A 160 5.81 -24.06 20.50
CA GLY A 160 6.71 -24.93 21.30
C GLY A 160 7.91 -24.20 21.93
N VAL A 161 8.06 -22.90 21.72
CA VAL A 161 9.14 -22.11 22.36
C VAL A 161 8.95 -22.08 23.87
N THR A 162 10.00 -22.51 24.61
CA THR A 162 9.99 -22.63 26.07
C THR A 162 11.32 -22.15 26.68
N GLY A 163 11.43 -22.27 27.99
CA GLY A 163 12.67 -22.00 28.71
C GLY A 163 13.16 -20.55 28.59
N ASN A 164 14.46 -20.41 28.38
CA ASN A 164 15.13 -19.10 28.36
C ASN A 164 14.75 -18.23 27.14
N ASP A 165 14.27 -18.83 26.09
CA ASP A 165 13.93 -18.13 24.83
C ASP A 165 12.54 -17.47 24.90
N LEU A 166 11.62 -18.01 25.71
CA LEU A 166 10.23 -17.55 25.78
C LEU A 166 10.11 -16.08 26.21
N ALA A 167 10.80 -15.68 27.25
CA ALA A 167 10.66 -14.33 27.79
C ALA A 167 11.26 -13.23 26.88
N PRO A 168 12.45 -13.39 26.28
CA PRO A 168 12.99 -12.42 25.33
C PRO A 168 12.11 -12.26 24.07
N LEU A 169 11.70 -13.38 23.46
CA LEU A 169 10.83 -13.36 22.30
C LEU A 169 9.46 -12.75 22.61
N THR A 170 8.87 -13.07 23.77
CA THR A 170 7.64 -12.43 24.24
C THR A 170 7.77 -10.90 24.29
N ARG A 171 8.89 -10.38 24.82
CA ARG A 171 9.13 -8.92 24.88
C ARG A 171 9.22 -8.28 23.50
N ILE A 172 9.91 -8.91 22.57
CA ILE A 172 10.03 -8.41 21.19
C ILE A 172 8.66 -8.39 20.51
N VAL A 173 7.90 -9.48 20.58
CA VAL A 173 6.55 -9.59 19.99
C VAL A 173 5.58 -8.59 20.63
N ALA A 174 5.66 -8.41 21.96
CA ALA A 174 4.82 -7.43 22.67
C ALA A 174 5.18 -5.99 22.26
N ALA A 175 6.46 -5.67 22.11
CA ALA A 175 6.92 -4.38 21.62
C ALA A 175 6.40 -4.11 20.19
N LEU A 176 6.48 -5.10 19.31
CA LEU A 176 5.98 -5.02 17.94
C LEU A 176 4.48 -4.75 17.89
N ALA A 177 3.68 -5.45 18.71
CA ALA A 177 2.23 -5.25 18.79
C ALA A 177 1.85 -3.86 19.33
N ARG A 178 2.60 -3.32 20.29
CA ARG A 178 2.40 -1.95 20.78
C ARG A 178 2.73 -0.92 19.72
N VAL A 179 3.84 -1.06 19.01
CA VAL A 179 4.24 -0.18 17.89
C VAL A 179 3.17 -0.20 16.80
N PHE A 180 2.64 -1.39 16.46
CA PHE A 180 1.57 -1.56 15.48
C PHE A 180 0.33 -0.72 15.84
N LEU A 181 -0.14 -0.79 17.09
CA LEU A 181 -1.30 -0.02 17.55
C LEU A 181 -0.99 1.47 17.71
N GLN A 182 0.20 1.83 18.21
CA GLN A 182 0.57 3.20 18.53
C GLN A 182 0.70 4.07 17.28
N TYR A 183 1.20 3.50 16.19
CA TYR A 183 1.51 4.23 14.98
C TYR A 183 0.59 3.91 13.80
N ASP A 184 -0.60 3.38 14.10
CA ASP A 184 -1.63 3.06 13.08
C ASP A 184 -1.07 2.25 11.91
N LEU A 185 -0.29 1.20 12.22
CA LEU A 185 0.33 0.38 11.20
C LEU A 185 -0.69 -0.60 10.59
N THR A 186 -0.50 -0.90 9.32
CA THR A 186 -1.18 -1.99 8.60
C THR A 186 -0.36 -3.27 8.61
N LEU A 187 0.96 -3.13 8.76
CA LEU A 187 1.92 -4.22 8.93
C LEU A 187 3.07 -3.77 9.82
N ALA A 188 3.48 -4.61 10.75
CA ALA A 188 4.75 -4.53 11.45
C ALA A 188 5.37 -5.92 11.47
N GLU A 189 6.54 -6.08 10.87
CA GLU A 189 7.20 -7.37 10.69
C GLU A 189 8.67 -7.30 11.07
N ILE A 190 9.16 -8.37 11.69
CA ILE A 190 10.58 -8.66 11.89
C ILE A 190 10.84 -10.04 11.30
N ASN A 191 11.63 -10.10 10.22
CA ASN A 191 11.95 -11.34 9.52
C ASN A 191 13.37 -11.32 8.93
N PRO A 192 14.35 -11.91 9.69
CA PRO A 192 14.15 -12.67 10.90
C PRO A 192 14.47 -11.91 12.23
N ILE A 193 13.98 -12.46 13.33
CA ILE A 193 14.56 -12.26 14.66
C ILE A 193 15.66 -13.30 14.81
N GLY A 194 16.91 -12.86 14.92
CA GLY A 194 18.05 -13.76 15.10
C GLY A 194 18.34 -14.05 16.58
N LYS A 195 18.47 -15.33 16.93
CA LYS A 195 19.09 -15.77 18.18
C LYS A 195 20.60 -15.88 17.96
N LEU A 196 21.37 -15.20 18.78
CA LEU A 196 22.82 -15.22 18.72
C LEU A 196 23.40 -16.40 19.55
N ASP A 197 24.67 -16.71 19.32
CA ASP A 197 25.38 -17.78 20.05
C ASP A 197 25.53 -17.50 21.53
N ASP A 198 25.45 -16.27 22.01
CA ASP A 198 25.39 -15.87 23.42
C ASP A 198 23.98 -15.99 24.05
N GLY A 199 22.96 -16.41 23.26
CA GLY A 199 21.57 -16.56 23.67
C GLY A 199 20.76 -15.26 23.63
N THR A 200 21.31 -14.15 23.16
CA THR A 200 20.57 -12.90 22.96
C THR A 200 19.78 -12.93 21.66
N PHE A 201 18.75 -12.06 21.56
CA PHE A 201 17.87 -11.95 20.39
C PHE A 201 17.96 -10.55 19.80
N ILE A 202 18.03 -10.45 18.49
CA ILE A 202 18.12 -9.18 17.76
C ILE A 202 17.20 -9.19 16.53
N ALA A 203 16.63 -8.03 16.19
CA ALA A 203 15.92 -7.84 14.91
C ALA A 203 16.93 -7.63 13.78
N LEU A 204 16.97 -8.55 12.81
CA LEU A 204 17.92 -8.50 11.69
C LEU A 204 17.35 -7.78 10.49
N ASP A 205 16.07 -7.97 10.20
CA ASP A 205 15.35 -7.23 9.17
C ASP A 205 13.97 -6.82 9.68
N SER A 206 13.44 -5.71 9.20
CA SER A 206 12.13 -5.23 9.62
C SER A 206 11.42 -4.52 8.48
N HIS A 207 10.12 -4.76 8.41
CA HIS A 207 9.23 -4.13 7.45
C HIS A 207 8.02 -3.54 8.19
N MET A 208 7.69 -2.30 7.87
CA MET A 208 6.52 -1.62 8.42
C MET A 208 5.77 -0.86 7.34
N ASP A 209 4.46 -0.96 7.39
CA ASP A 209 3.53 -0.16 6.60
C ASP A 209 2.56 0.55 7.55
N MET A 210 2.41 1.88 7.39
CA MET A 210 1.45 2.72 8.12
C MET A 210 0.22 2.94 7.25
N GLU A 211 -0.95 3.03 7.88
CA GLU A 211 -2.16 3.48 7.19
C GLU A 211 -1.96 4.89 6.61
N GLU A 212 -2.27 5.07 5.33
CA GLU A 212 -1.99 6.34 4.64
C GLU A 212 -2.76 7.51 5.26
N GLU A 213 -4.01 7.28 5.61
CA GLU A 213 -4.88 8.28 6.24
C GLU A 213 -4.43 8.67 7.66
N ALA A 214 -3.63 7.83 8.32
CA ALA A 214 -3.08 8.10 9.65
C ALA A 214 -1.92 9.10 9.65
N ARG A 215 -1.29 9.40 8.50
CA ARG A 215 -0.15 10.32 8.40
C ARG A 215 -0.39 11.65 9.11
N GLY A 216 -1.60 12.19 8.96
CA GLY A 216 -2.00 13.44 9.61
C GLY A 216 -1.97 13.39 11.15
N MET A 217 -2.21 12.22 11.73
CA MET A 217 -2.15 11.98 13.18
C MET A 217 -0.75 11.64 13.67
N GLN A 218 0.09 11.07 12.80
CA GLN A 218 1.44 10.60 13.12
C GLN A 218 2.56 11.58 12.71
N ARG A 219 2.24 12.88 12.53
CA ARG A 219 3.21 13.92 12.11
C ARG A 219 4.45 14.01 12.99
N ALA A 220 4.31 13.76 14.29
CA ALA A 220 5.45 13.79 15.21
C ALA A 220 6.47 12.70 14.89
N LEU A 221 6.01 11.47 14.62
CA LEU A 221 6.85 10.36 14.20
C LEU A 221 7.48 10.63 12.84
N LEU A 222 6.69 11.07 11.85
CA LEU A 222 7.18 11.32 10.49
C LEU A 222 8.26 12.40 10.48
N LYS A 223 8.07 13.48 11.25
CA LYS A 223 9.08 14.54 11.42
C LYS A 223 10.37 14.01 12.05
N GLU A 224 10.27 13.16 13.05
CA GLU A 224 11.43 12.55 13.71
C GLU A 224 12.20 11.62 12.77
N LEU A 225 11.49 10.91 11.91
CA LEU A 225 12.07 10.05 10.87
C LEU A 225 12.55 10.87 9.64
N ALA A 226 12.41 12.19 9.66
CA ALA A 226 12.74 13.10 8.55
C ALA A 226 11.99 12.74 7.24
N ILE A 227 10.76 12.24 7.33
CA ILE A 227 9.91 11.92 6.18
C ILE A 227 9.06 13.15 5.85
N PRO A 228 9.24 13.75 4.65
CA PRO A 228 8.47 14.91 4.22
C PRO A 228 6.98 14.60 4.00
N ASP A 229 6.11 15.59 4.20
CA ASP A 229 4.66 15.41 4.00
C ASP A 229 4.30 15.03 2.54
N GLU A 230 5.08 15.52 1.57
CA GLU A 230 4.92 15.24 0.14
C GLU A 230 5.49 13.89 -0.31
N ASP A 231 6.27 13.21 0.51
CA ASP A 231 6.83 11.90 0.19
C ASP A 231 5.75 10.81 0.35
N THR A 232 5.14 10.43 -0.75
CA THR A 232 4.01 9.48 -0.75
C THR A 232 4.40 8.03 -0.48
N ARG A 233 5.69 7.69 -0.54
CA ARG A 233 6.20 6.31 -0.29
C ARG A 233 5.44 5.22 -1.06
N GLN A 234 5.03 5.54 -2.27
CA GLN A 234 4.35 4.57 -3.14
C GLN A 234 5.33 3.52 -3.65
N ALA A 235 4.83 2.30 -3.84
CA ALA A 235 5.65 1.17 -4.35
C ALA A 235 6.22 1.43 -5.75
N ARG A 236 5.61 2.33 -6.52
CA ARG A 236 6.09 2.86 -7.79
C ARG A 236 5.83 4.36 -7.90
N PRO A 237 6.59 5.11 -8.69
CA PRO A 237 6.27 6.50 -9.00
C PRO A 237 4.88 6.60 -9.64
N PRO A 238 4.10 7.66 -9.34
CA PRO A 238 2.83 7.89 -10.02
C PRO A 238 3.08 8.18 -11.50
N THR A 239 2.19 7.67 -12.36
CA THR A 239 2.25 7.97 -13.79
C THR A 239 1.84 9.43 -14.05
N PRO A 240 2.17 10.01 -15.23
CA PRO A 240 1.67 11.34 -15.60
C PRO A 240 0.14 11.45 -15.53
N PHE A 241 -0.56 10.38 -15.86
CA PHE A 241 -2.04 10.31 -15.78
C PHE A 241 -2.52 10.42 -14.32
N GLU A 242 -1.87 9.73 -13.40
CA GLU A 242 -2.19 9.75 -11.96
C GLU A 242 -1.86 11.11 -11.32
N ILE A 243 -0.76 11.74 -11.73
CA ILE A 243 -0.40 13.11 -11.31
C ILE A 243 -1.47 14.12 -11.74
N GLU A 244 -1.94 14.04 -12.99
CA GLU A 244 -3.03 14.89 -13.47
C GLU A 244 -4.36 14.58 -12.74
N GLY A 245 -4.63 13.33 -12.39
CA GLY A 245 -5.76 12.92 -11.55
C GLY A 245 -5.76 13.61 -10.19
N ALA A 246 -4.63 13.66 -9.51
CA ALA A 246 -4.47 14.34 -8.23
C ALA A 246 -4.72 15.86 -8.36
N LYS A 247 -4.30 16.48 -9.48
CA LYS A 247 -4.57 17.90 -9.74
C LYS A 247 -6.08 18.18 -9.95
N VAL A 248 -6.82 17.25 -10.57
CA VAL A 248 -8.27 17.37 -10.72
C VAL A 248 -8.96 17.44 -9.37
N ASP A 249 -8.52 16.62 -8.41
CA ASP A 249 -9.11 16.64 -7.05
C ASP A 249 -8.74 17.91 -6.28
N SER A 250 -7.49 18.31 -6.29
CA SER A 250 -6.99 19.47 -5.54
C SER A 250 -7.47 20.83 -6.09
N ALA A 251 -7.87 20.91 -7.35
CA ALA A 251 -8.31 22.15 -7.99
C ALA A 251 -9.66 22.68 -7.49
N ASP A 252 -10.46 21.84 -6.82
CA ASP A 252 -11.79 22.19 -6.33
C ASP A 252 -12.08 21.43 -5.02
N THR A 253 -12.46 22.15 -3.99
CA THR A 253 -12.74 21.59 -2.65
C THR A 253 -14.11 20.89 -2.55
N ARG A 254 -14.98 21.01 -3.58
CA ARG A 254 -16.31 20.42 -3.58
C ARG A 254 -16.29 18.97 -4.04
N GLY A 255 -16.64 18.05 -3.15
CA GLY A 255 -16.63 16.62 -3.41
C GLY A 255 -15.22 16.08 -3.63
N VAL A 256 -15.13 14.84 -4.03
CA VAL A 256 -13.88 14.09 -4.20
C VAL A 256 -13.81 13.58 -5.66
N ALA A 257 -12.65 13.69 -6.28
CA ALA A 257 -12.25 12.95 -7.48
C ALA A 257 -10.92 12.23 -7.18
N GLY A 258 -10.87 11.57 -6.01
CA GLY A 258 -9.68 10.99 -5.44
C GLY A 258 -9.26 9.67 -6.08
N ARG A 259 -8.05 9.30 -5.81
CA ARG A 259 -7.41 8.02 -6.14
C ARG A 259 -7.59 7.59 -7.60
N VAL A 260 -7.06 8.37 -8.51
CA VAL A 260 -6.96 7.96 -9.92
C VAL A 260 -5.76 7.02 -10.06
N VAL A 261 -6.01 5.79 -10.52
CA VAL A 261 -4.97 4.78 -10.80
C VAL A 261 -5.06 4.39 -12.27
N GLU A 262 -3.92 4.33 -12.95
CA GLU A 262 -3.80 3.95 -14.35
C GLU A 262 -3.65 2.44 -14.52
N PHE A 263 -4.35 1.87 -15.53
CA PHE A 263 -4.24 0.47 -15.96
C PHE A 263 -4.14 0.41 -17.49
N ASP A 264 -3.68 -0.73 -18.01
CA ASP A 264 -3.43 -0.92 -19.46
C ASP A 264 -4.68 -1.26 -20.29
N GLY A 265 -5.87 -1.07 -19.73
CA GLY A 265 -7.13 -1.35 -20.42
C GLY A 265 -7.59 -0.24 -21.37
N ASP A 266 -8.76 -0.48 -21.99
CA ASP A 266 -9.40 0.40 -22.97
C ASP A 266 -10.77 0.93 -22.51
N ILE A 267 -11.28 0.44 -21.38
CA ILE A 267 -12.56 0.87 -20.79
C ILE A 267 -12.30 2.01 -19.80
N GLY A 268 -12.67 3.25 -20.18
CA GLY A 268 -12.59 4.38 -19.28
C GLY A 268 -13.67 4.29 -18.20
N LEU A 269 -13.30 4.46 -16.93
CA LEU A 269 -14.21 4.41 -15.79
C LEU A 269 -14.37 5.78 -15.14
N VAL A 270 -15.62 6.23 -14.98
CA VAL A 270 -16.01 7.33 -14.10
C VAL A 270 -16.98 6.76 -13.09
N ILE A 271 -16.43 6.24 -11.99
CA ILE A 271 -17.13 5.42 -11.01
C ILE A 271 -17.18 6.09 -9.64
N GLY A 272 -18.28 5.84 -8.96
CA GLY A 272 -18.61 6.54 -7.72
C GLY A 272 -18.18 5.83 -6.47
N ALA A 273 -17.94 6.69 -5.53
CA ALA A 273 -17.12 6.73 -4.36
C ALA A 273 -17.22 5.56 -3.40
N GLY A 274 -16.13 5.36 -2.68
CA GLY A 274 -16.01 4.37 -1.60
C GLY A 274 -16.08 2.93 -2.13
N GLY A 275 -16.60 2.01 -1.32
CA GLY A 275 -16.71 0.58 -1.67
C GLY A 275 -17.50 0.30 -2.96
N GLY A 276 -18.38 1.21 -3.38
CA GLY A 276 -19.12 1.09 -4.65
C GLY A 276 -18.22 1.14 -5.89
N SER A 277 -17.17 1.96 -5.87
CA SER A 277 -16.22 2.04 -6.99
C SER A 277 -15.37 0.76 -7.11
N LEU A 278 -14.93 0.17 -5.99
CA LEU A 278 -14.23 -1.10 -5.98
C LEU A 278 -15.11 -2.23 -6.55
N THR A 279 -16.37 -2.32 -6.08
CA THR A 279 -17.32 -3.30 -6.59
C THR A 279 -17.57 -3.15 -8.10
N LEU A 280 -17.66 -1.92 -8.60
CA LEU A 280 -17.86 -1.64 -10.02
C LEU A 280 -16.64 -2.00 -10.86
N PHE A 281 -15.44 -1.70 -10.37
CA PHE A 281 -14.19 -2.09 -11.01
C PHE A 281 -14.08 -3.61 -11.15
N ASP A 282 -14.35 -4.35 -10.06
CA ASP A 282 -14.35 -5.81 -10.06
C ASP A 282 -15.43 -6.38 -10.99
N ALA A 283 -16.62 -5.76 -11.03
CA ALA A 283 -17.70 -6.19 -11.90
C ALA A 283 -17.33 -6.04 -13.39
N VAL A 284 -16.64 -4.95 -13.77
CA VAL A 284 -16.14 -4.77 -15.14
C VAL A 284 -15.13 -5.85 -15.51
N ARG A 285 -14.18 -6.16 -14.60
CA ARG A 285 -13.22 -7.24 -14.82
C ARG A 285 -13.89 -8.61 -14.87
N GLY A 286 -14.82 -8.86 -13.97
CA GLY A 286 -15.60 -10.11 -13.92
C GLY A 286 -16.45 -10.35 -15.18
N ALA A 287 -16.85 -9.27 -15.87
CA ALA A 287 -17.55 -9.34 -17.16
C ALA A 287 -16.58 -9.50 -18.36
N GLY A 288 -15.28 -9.65 -18.13
CA GLY A 288 -14.25 -9.79 -19.16
C GLY A 288 -13.75 -8.45 -19.74
N GLY A 289 -14.10 -7.33 -19.12
CA GLY A 289 -13.61 -6.02 -19.54
C GLY A 289 -12.21 -5.69 -19.01
N SER A 290 -11.51 -4.81 -19.71
CA SER A 290 -10.18 -4.30 -19.35
C SER A 290 -10.25 -2.83 -18.97
N PRO A 291 -10.33 -2.48 -17.64
CA PRO A 291 -10.34 -1.11 -17.20
C PRO A 291 -9.07 -0.35 -17.60
N ALA A 292 -9.23 0.86 -18.10
CA ALA A 292 -8.13 1.78 -18.41
C ALA A 292 -7.66 2.56 -17.18
N ASN A 293 -8.54 2.70 -16.20
CA ASN A 293 -8.28 3.38 -14.95
C ASN A 293 -9.20 2.89 -13.83
N TYR A 294 -8.80 3.14 -12.60
CA TYR A 294 -9.69 3.24 -11.45
C TYR A 294 -9.82 4.71 -11.05
N CYS A 295 -10.95 5.11 -10.53
CA CYS A 295 -11.14 6.42 -9.90
C CYS A 295 -12.25 6.37 -8.85
N GLU A 296 -12.26 7.36 -7.97
CA GLU A 296 -13.34 7.57 -7.02
C GLU A 296 -13.91 8.98 -7.18
N ILE A 297 -15.15 9.12 -7.65
CA ILE A 297 -15.80 10.41 -7.72
C ILE A 297 -17.11 10.40 -6.93
N GLY A 298 -17.26 11.37 -6.01
CA GLY A 298 -18.44 11.41 -5.13
C GLY A 298 -18.42 12.60 -4.18
N GLY A 299 -19.23 12.52 -3.08
CA GLY A 299 -19.33 13.63 -2.13
C GLY A 299 -19.91 14.91 -2.75
N ASN A 300 -20.80 14.79 -3.72
CA ASN A 300 -21.41 15.89 -4.46
C ASN A 300 -20.40 16.77 -5.21
N PRO A 301 -19.59 16.21 -6.12
CA PRO A 301 -18.57 16.95 -6.84
C PRO A 301 -19.19 18.07 -7.70
N SER A 302 -18.39 19.08 -8.00
CA SER A 302 -18.80 20.12 -8.94
C SER A 302 -18.87 19.60 -10.38
N VAL A 303 -19.63 20.31 -11.23
CA VAL A 303 -19.64 20.06 -12.69
C VAL A 303 -18.22 20.15 -13.27
N THR A 304 -17.42 21.09 -12.78
CA THR A 304 -16.04 21.30 -13.22
C THR A 304 -15.17 20.12 -12.90
N LYS A 305 -15.24 19.60 -11.66
CA LYS A 305 -14.47 18.41 -11.22
C LYS A 305 -14.87 17.18 -12.04
N ALA A 306 -16.18 16.91 -12.20
CA ALA A 306 -16.66 15.79 -13.00
C ALA A 306 -16.26 15.91 -14.49
N SER A 307 -16.29 17.13 -15.07
CA SER A 307 -15.82 17.39 -16.44
C SER A 307 -14.32 17.16 -16.58
N ALA A 308 -13.52 17.66 -15.66
CA ALA A 308 -12.06 17.51 -15.68
C ALA A 308 -11.65 16.04 -15.57
N LEU A 309 -12.26 15.26 -14.66
CA LEU A 309 -12.00 13.82 -14.55
C LEU A 309 -12.40 13.09 -15.84
N THR A 310 -13.55 13.40 -16.42
CA THR A 310 -14.00 12.79 -17.68
C THR A 310 -13.03 13.06 -18.82
N ARG A 311 -12.53 14.30 -18.96
CA ARG A 311 -11.53 14.65 -19.99
C ARG A 311 -10.22 13.90 -19.75
N LEU A 312 -9.78 13.80 -18.51
CA LEU A 312 -8.58 13.05 -18.16
C LEU A 312 -8.71 11.58 -18.58
N VAL A 313 -9.82 10.93 -18.23
CA VAL A 313 -10.05 9.52 -18.63
C VAL A 313 -10.09 9.37 -20.15
N LEU A 314 -10.75 10.31 -20.87
CA LEU A 314 -10.83 10.29 -22.33
C LEU A 314 -9.52 10.68 -23.04
N SER A 315 -8.56 11.29 -22.35
CA SER A 315 -7.24 11.62 -22.90
C SER A 315 -6.30 10.42 -22.95
N LYS A 316 -6.62 9.35 -22.21
CA LYS A 316 -5.78 8.15 -22.21
C LYS A 316 -5.83 7.45 -23.58
N PRO A 317 -4.66 7.16 -24.18
CA PRO A 317 -4.59 6.40 -25.42
C PRO A 317 -5.35 5.06 -25.33
N GLY A 318 -6.12 4.72 -26.35
CA GLY A 318 -6.92 3.48 -26.40
C GLY A 318 -8.35 3.65 -25.84
N VAL A 319 -8.62 4.61 -24.98
CA VAL A 319 -9.96 4.84 -24.42
C VAL A 319 -10.86 5.52 -25.45
N LYS A 320 -11.83 4.78 -25.98
CA LYS A 320 -12.83 5.28 -26.92
C LYS A 320 -14.15 5.60 -26.23
N LYS A 321 -14.53 4.80 -25.24
CA LYS A 321 -15.78 4.91 -24.51
C LYS A 321 -15.55 4.86 -23.00
N ILE A 322 -16.50 5.44 -22.27
CA ILE A 322 -16.49 5.44 -20.79
C ILE A 322 -17.76 4.79 -20.23
N ALA A 323 -17.62 4.12 -19.09
CA ALA A 323 -18.72 3.68 -18.25
C ALA A 323 -18.86 4.61 -17.05
N VAL A 324 -20.02 5.22 -16.87
CA VAL A 324 -20.33 6.13 -15.77
C VAL A 324 -21.27 5.43 -14.81
N MET A 325 -20.76 4.99 -13.68
CA MET A 325 -21.54 4.14 -12.78
C MET A 325 -21.28 4.49 -11.32
N MET A 326 -22.36 4.52 -10.53
CA MET A 326 -22.30 4.67 -9.07
C MET A 326 -23.31 3.74 -8.39
N ASN A 327 -23.14 3.54 -7.10
CA ASN A 327 -24.19 2.96 -6.26
C ASN A 327 -25.39 3.94 -6.17
N VAL A 328 -26.42 3.64 -5.39
CA VAL A 328 -27.50 4.59 -5.10
C VAL A 328 -26.95 5.78 -4.33
N VAL A 329 -27.12 6.99 -4.89
CA VAL A 329 -26.57 8.21 -4.33
C VAL A 329 -27.61 8.99 -3.51
N SER A 330 -27.19 9.53 -2.36
CA SER A 330 -28.01 10.38 -1.51
C SER A 330 -27.52 11.84 -1.50
N ASN A 331 -26.22 12.06 -1.27
CA ASN A 331 -25.63 13.40 -1.22
C ASN A 331 -25.04 13.84 -2.57
N THR A 332 -24.64 12.90 -3.44
CA THR A 332 -24.18 13.22 -4.79
C THR A 332 -25.37 13.43 -5.71
N ARG A 333 -25.42 14.56 -6.37
CA ARG A 333 -26.47 14.89 -7.34
C ARG A 333 -26.18 14.27 -8.69
N ALA A 334 -27.07 13.39 -9.14
CA ALA A 334 -26.94 12.72 -10.44
C ALA A 334 -26.97 13.69 -11.64
N ASP A 335 -27.75 14.78 -11.56
CA ASP A 335 -27.81 15.82 -12.61
C ASP A 335 -26.48 16.58 -12.72
N MET A 336 -25.80 16.87 -11.63
CA MET A 336 -24.49 17.52 -11.64
C MET A 336 -23.43 16.61 -12.29
N MET A 337 -23.47 15.31 -11.96
CA MET A 337 -22.62 14.32 -12.59
C MET A 337 -22.91 14.22 -14.10
N ALA A 338 -24.17 14.12 -14.51
CA ALA A 338 -24.55 14.07 -15.92
C ALA A 338 -24.05 15.32 -16.69
N ARG A 339 -24.25 16.53 -16.11
CA ARG A 339 -23.73 17.78 -16.70
C ARG A 339 -22.20 17.76 -16.84
N GLY A 340 -21.48 17.32 -15.79
CA GLY A 340 -20.02 17.27 -15.80
C GLY A 340 -19.49 16.29 -16.84
N VAL A 341 -20.04 15.09 -16.88
CA VAL A 341 -19.61 14.05 -17.83
C VAL A 341 -19.88 14.44 -19.25
N ILE A 342 -21.13 14.93 -19.58
CA ILE A 342 -21.49 15.42 -20.91
C ILE A 342 -20.56 16.55 -21.32
N LYS A 343 -20.36 17.56 -20.45
CA LYS A 343 -19.43 18.66 -20.70
C LYS A 343 -18.03 18.15 -20.98
N GLY A 344 -17.53 17.20 -20.20
CA GLY A 344 -16.21 16.60 -20.39
C GLY A 344 -16.06 15.90 -21.74
N CYS A 345 -17.07 15.15 -22.18
CA CYS A 345 -17.10 14.57 -23.53
C CYS A 345 -17.00 15.64 -24.63
N ILE A 346 -17.83 16.69 -24.53
CA ILE A 346 -17.86 17.79 -25.51
C ILE A 346 -16.52 18.53 -25.56
N GLU A 347 -15.94 18.86 -24.40
CA GLU A 347 -14.64 19.53 -24.29
C GLU A 347 -13.47 18.64 -24.78
N ALA A 348 -13.63 17.32 -24.75
CA ALA A 348 -12.72 16.36 -25.36
C ALA A 348 -12.96 16.18 -26.89
N GLY A 349 -13.86 16.92 -27.47
CA GLY A 349 -14.22 16.81 -28.91
C GLY A 349 -14.97 15.52 -29.22
N ARG A 350 -15.68 14.92 -28.26
CA ARG A 350 -16.41 13.66 -28.39
C ARG A 350 -17.93 13.88 -28.34
N VAL A 351 -18.68 13.04 -29.05
CA VAL A 351 -20.15 13.01 -29.00
C VAL A 351 -20.58 12.19 -27.77
N PRO A 352 -21.35 12.76 -26.82
CA PRO A 352 -21.73 12.05 -25.60
C PRO A 352 -22.42 10.70 -25.84
N ALA A 353 -23.37 10.61 -26.79
CA ALA A 353 -24.08 9.38 -27.11
C ALA A 353 -23.16 8.24 -27.58
N ASP A 354 -22.09 8.56 -28.30
CA ASP A 354 -21.14 7.57 -28.82
C ASP A 354 -20.05 7.22 -27.82
N THR A 355 -19.82 8.14 -26.87
CA THR A 355 -18.70 8.03 -25.91
C THR A 355 -19.12 7.40 -24.59
N ILE A 356 -20.32 7.68 -24.09
CA ILE A 356 -20.84 7.14 -22.82
C ILE A 356 -21.55 5.81 -23.10
N ALA A 357 -20.90 4.71 -22.84
CA ALA A 357 -21.44 3.37 -23.06
C ALA A 357 -22.68 3.09 -22.18
N ILE A 358 -22.63 3.56 -20.95
CA ILE A 358 -23.74 3.45 -19.97
C ILE A 358 -23.63 4.58 -18.95
N PHE A 359 -24.79 5.05 -18.46
CA PHE A 359 -24.88 5.95 -17.32
C PHE A 359 -25.81 5.35 -16.27
N ARG A 360 -25.29 5.08 -15.05
CA ARG A 360 -26.02 4.50 -13.92
C ARG A 360 -25.68 5.24 -12.64
N ILE A 361 -26.43 6.26 -12.30
CA ILE A 361 -26.35 6.99 -11.02
C ILE A 361 -27.77 7.18 -10.47
N PRO A 362 -28.38 6.13 -9.88
CA PRO A 362 -29.72 6.24 -9.34
C PRO A 362 -29.71 6.98 -8.00
N GLY A 363 -30.77 7.71 -7.70
CA GLY A 363 -30.98 8.38 -6.43
C GLY A 363 -31.23 9.88 -6.51
N SER A 364 -30.43 10.69 -5.83
CA SER A 364 -30.66 12.13 -5.71
C SER A 364 -30.58 12.84 -7.06
N TRP A 365 -31.67 13.58 -7.40
CA TRP A 365 -31.79 14.33 -8.67
C TRP A 365 -31.73 13.48 -9.94
N GLU A 366 -32.22 12.24 -9.82
CA GLU A 366 -32.22 11.26 -10.91
C GLU A 366 -33.06 11.69 -12.10
N GLU A 367 -34.28 12.26 -11.87
CA GLU A 367 -35.18 12.69 -12.93
C GLU A 367 -34.59 13.82 -13.81
N GLU A 368 -33.90 14.77 -13.19
CA GLU A 368 -33.20 15.84 -13.88
C GLU A 368 -32.01 15.33 -14.68
N ALA A 369 -31.30 14.34 -14.14
CA ALA A 369 -30.22 13.66 -14.85
C ALA A 369 -30.76 12.95 -16.11
N VAL A 370 -31.86 12.19 -15.98
CA VAL A 370 -32.50 11.46 -17.11
C VAL A 370 -32.90 12.39 -18.20
N LYS A 371 -33.58 13.52 -17.88
CA LYS A 371 -33.97 14.55 -18.87
C LYS A 371 -32.76 15.06 -19.65
N LEU A 372 -31.63 15.29 -18.95
CA LEU A 372 -30.43 15.78 -19.59
C LEU A 372 -29.78 14.70 -20.47
N LEU A 373 -29.67 13.46 -19.98
CA LEU A 373 -29.09 12.35 -20.73
C LEU A 373 -29.90 12.04 -22.02
N GLN A 374 -31.21 12.05 -21.91
CA GLN A 374 -32.11 11.90 -23.10
C GLN A 374 -31.87 12.96 -24.14
N LYS A 375 -31.70 14.25 -23.74
CA LYS A 375 -31.39 15.34 -24.66
C LYS A 375 -30.13 15.11 -25.49
N TYR A 376 -29.14 14.41 -24.90
CA TYR A 376 -27.84 14.10 -25.54
C TYR A 376 -27.78 12.68 -26.09
N GLY A 377 -28.89 11.91 -26.09
CA GLY A 377 -28.96 10.55 -26.63
C GLY A 377 -28.16 9.52 -25.82
N VAL A 378 -27.86 9.80 -24.55
CA VAL A 378 -27.10 8.92 -23.68
C VAL A 378 -28.03 7.91 -23.00
N GLU A 379 -27.66 6.61 -23.03
CA GLU A 379 -28.40 5.57 -22.34
C GLU A 379 -28.25 5.68 -20.84
N TYR A 380 -29.39 5.65 -20.16
CA TYR A 380 -29.49 5.64 -18.72
C TYR A 380 -30.11 4.31 -18.24
N VAL A 381 -29.58 3.77 -17.14
CA VAL A 381 -30.20 2.65 -16.41
C VAL A 381 -30.40 3.02 -14.95
N ASP A 382 -31.57 2.68 -14.41
CA ASP A 382 -31.98 3.01 -13.06
C ASP A 382 -31.55 1.95 -12.03
N ARG A 383 -32.07 2.06 -10.81
CA ARG A 383 -31.75 1.15 -9.69
C ARG A 383 -32.24 -0.29 -9.86
N THR A 384 -33.13 -0.56 -10.82
CA THR A 384 -33.60 -1.93 -11.11
C THR A 384 -32.52 -2.76 -11.80
N VAL A 385 -31.58 -2.11 -12.47
CA VAL A 385 -30.37 -2.73 -13.03
C VAL A 385 -29.28 -2.74 -11.96
N SER A 386 -28.79 -3.93 -11.59
CA SER A 386 -27.69 -4.06 -10.62
C SER A 386 -26.39 -3.41 -11.12
N MET A 387 -25.48 -3.09 -10.22
CA MET A 387 -24.14 -2.61 -10.59
C MET A 387 -23.40 -3.62 -11.48
N HIS A 388 -23.54 -4.90 -11.15
CA HIS A 388 -22.91 -5.99 -11.90
C HIS A 388 -23.45 -6.10 -13.33
N GLU A 389 -24.77 -6.03 -13.50
CA GLU A 389 -25.40 -6.04 -14.81
C GLU A 389 -25.07 -4.78 -15.64
N ALA A 390 -25.02 -3.60 -15.00
CA ALA A 390 -24.60 -2.37 -15.68
C ALA A 390 -23.15 -2.48 -16.19
N ALA A 391 -22.26 -3.04 -15.39
CA ALA A 391 -20.88 -3.30 -15.80
C ALA A 391 -20.82 -4.27 -17.01
N ALA A 392 -21.57 -5.36 -16.99
CA ALA A 392 -21.64 -6.31 -18.10
C ALA A 392 -22.17 -5.65 -19.40
N ARG A 393 -23.22 -4.82 -19.31
CA ARG A 393 -23.73 -4.05 -20.45
C ARG A 393 -22.71 -3.05 -20.99
N ALA A 394 -21.95 -2.38 -20.10
CA ALA A 394 -20.88 -1.47 -20.51
C ALA A 394 -19.79 -2.20 -21.30
N VAL A 395 -19.33 -3.35 -20.79
CA VAL A 395 -18.29 -4.18 -21.45
C VAL A 395 -18.77 -4.62 -22.81
N ALA A 396 -20.01 -5.14 -22.95
CA ALA A 396 -20.56 -5.57 -24.22
C ALA A 396 -20.63 -4.45 -25.27
N LYS A 397 -20.85 -3.18 -24.86
CA LYS A 397 -20.90 -2.02 -25.77
C LYS A 397 -19.55 -1.46 -26.16
N ILE A 398 -18.51 -1.75 -25.37
CA ILE A 398 -17.15 -1.24 -25.62
C ILE A 398 -16.35 -2.25 -26.44
N GLY A 399 -16.57 -3.56 -26.20
CA GLY A 399 -15.91 -4.65 -26.92
C GLY A 399 -16.43 -4.90 -28.35
N ASN A 400 -17.49 -4.19 -28.75
CA ASN A 400 -18.02 -4.12 -30.12
C ASN A 400 -17.66 -2.76 -30.76
#